data_9221f913a68c52397cf22358eff59634
#
_entry.id   9221f913a68c52397cf22358eff59634
#
_cell.length_a   1.000
_cell.length_b   1.000
_cell.length_c   1.000
_cell.angle_alpha   90.00
_cell.angle_beta   90.00
_cell.angle_gamma   90.00
#
_symmetry.space_group_name_H-M   'P 1'
#
loop_
_entity.id
_entity.type
_entity.pdbx_description
1 polymer ?
#
loop_
_entity_poly.entity_id
_entity_poly.type
_entity_poly.pdbx_seq_one_letter_code
_entity_poly.pdbx_strand_id
1 'polypeptide(L)'
;MNIGVNFFGPKRSLYHDFDGTLERLKQSGLTSAEICVAFAGNGEPPKELNLQIPEEIIRQMSGGIWPLEVASERLAAVRTHGLTVLSCHMMLGFQTTPEQLIGMLPTLLEFGTANQIAYYVFSPMKDLNGIKALIPAIKKVSDGLAEAGITLLLHNHEMECIPVDGVTALDYVLEQCPNLGLELDVGWAKFAGADPVALMQKYHDRIPLLHFKDVRADACAANRDTCFTAIGEGSIPLRGIMAAAKDCAIVEHGLIIDQDDSPTDILEDLARGAENIRAAAQ
;
A
#
# COMPACT_ATOMS: atom_id res chain seq x y z
N MET A 1 -16.56 9.51 8.28
CA MET A 1 -15.35 8.67 8.23
C MET A 1 -14.68 8.89 6.89
N ASN A 2 -13.42 9.23 6.91
CA ASN A 2 -12.62 9.44 5.72
C ASN A 2 -12.02 8.09 5.28
N ILE A 3 -12.24 7.71 4.04
CA ILE A 3 -11.74 6.47 3.44
C ILE A 3 -11.04 6.84 2.14
N GLY A 4 -9.85 6.32 1.94
CA GLY A 4 -9.04 6.50 0.75
C GLY A 4 -9.00 5.27 -0.14
N VAL A 5 -8.28 5.40 -1.24
CA VAL A 5 -8.02 4.34 -2.21
C VAL A 5 -6.56 4.36 -2.65
N ASN A 6 -5.93 3.19 -2.73
CA ASN A 6 -4.64 3.04 -3.39
C ASN A 6 -4.85 3.02 -4.92
N PHE A 7 -4.10 3.84 -5.65
CA PHE A 7 -4.29 4.01 -7.08
C PHE A 7 -3.80 2.84 -7.94
N PHE A 8 -3.13 1.89 -7.35
CA PHE A 8 -2.82 0.64 -8.05
C PHE A 8 -4.10 -0.11 -8.46
N GLY A 9 -5.16 -0.06 -7.65
CA GLY A 9 -6.44 -0.70 -7.95
C GLY A 9 -7.09 -0.14 -9.23
N PRO A 10 -7.51 1.12 -9.27
CA PRO A 10 -8.22 1.71 -10.41
C PRO A 10 -7.30 2.10 -11.58
N LYS A 11 -6.08 1.54 -11.68
CA LYS A 11 -5.06 1.89 -12.68
C LYS A 11 -5.58 1.93 -14.12
N ARG A 12 -6.43 0.96 -14.51
CA ARG A 12 -6.98 0.93 -15.87
C ARG A 12 -7.97 2.05 -16.11
N SER A 13 -8.84 2.33 -15.14
CA SER A 13 -9.80 3.44 -15.22
C SER A 13 -9.09 4.78 -15.28
N LEU A 14 -8.08 4.99 -14.43
CA LEU A 14 -7.22 6.19 -14.42
C LEU A 14 -6.44 6.37 -15.72
N TYR A 15 -6.04 5.29 -16.38
CA TYR A 15 -5.38 5.35 -17.69
C TYR A 15 -6.31 5.83 -18.79
N HIS A 16 -7.54 5.32 -18.82
CA HIS A 16 -8.50 5.64 -19.89
C HIS A 16 -9.19 6.98 -19.68
N ASP A 17 -9.51 7.35 -18.45
CA ASP A 17 -10.19 8.59 -18.09
C ASP A 17 -9.78 9.00 -16.68
N PHE A 18 -8.72 9.80 -16.58
CA PHE A 18 -8.16 10.22 -15.32
C PHE A 18 -9.15 11.08 -14.51
N ASP A 19 -9.65 12.15 -15.12
CA ASP A 19 -10.52 13.11 -14.44
C ASP A 19 -11.88 12.50 -14.10
N GLY A 20 -12.50 11.77 -15.03
CA GLY A 20 -13.77 11.09 -14.79
C GLY A 20 -13.65 9.99 -13.74
N THR A 21 -12.49 9.32 -13.65
CA THR A 21 -12.24 8.33 -12.59
C THR A 21 -12.14 9.00 -11.22
N LEU A 22 -11.39 10.11 -11.10
CA LEU A 22 -11.30 10.86 -9.83
C LEU A 22 -12.68 11.35 -9.35
N GLU A 23 -13.50 11.84 -10.29
CA GLU A 23 -14.87 12.27 -10.01
C GLU A 23 -15.74 11.11 -9.49
N ARG A 24 -15.69 9.93 -10.14
CA ARG A 24 -16.41 8.71 -9.68
C ARG A 24 -15.96 8.25 -8.31
N LEU A 25 -14.64 8.23 -8.03
CA LEU A 25 -14.11 7.89 -6.71
C LEU A 25 -14.64 8.83 -5.64
N LYS A 26 -14.65 10.13 -5.90
CA LYS A 26 -15.20 11.13 -4.99
C LYS A 26 -16.72 10.97 -4.78
N GLN A 27 -17.49 10.72 -5.85
CA GLN A 27 -18.94 10.48 -5.78
C GLN A 27 -19.28 9.23 -4.95
N SER A 28 -18.38 8.23 -4.92
CA SER A 28 -18.46 7.06 -4.04
C SER A 28 -18.12 7.36 -2.57
N GLY A 29 -17.83 8.64 -2.27
CA GLY A 29 -17.52 9.09 -0.91
C GLY A 29 -16.08 8.78 -0.47
N LEU A 30 -15.18 8.45 -1.40
CA LEU A 30 -13.74 8.36 -1.12
C LEU A 30 -13.17 9.77 -1.00
N THR A 31 -12.31 10.00 -0.01
CA THR A 31 -11.85 11.34 0.37
C THR A 31 -10.35 11.51 0.24
N SER A 32 -9.61 10.43 0.06
CA SER A 32 -8.15 10.46 -0.08
C SER A 32 -7.66 9.42 -1.07
N ALA A 33 -6.43 9.62 -1.51
CA ALA A 33 -5.74 8.71 -2.40
C ALA A 33 -4.32 8.44 -1.87
N GLU A 34 -3.89 7.20 -1.98
CA GLU A 34 -2.50 6.83 -1.96
C GLU A 34 -2.00 6.70 -3.39
N ILE A 35 -1.02 7.51 -3.76
CA ILE A 35 -0.43 7.48 -5.09
C ILE A 35 0.70 6.44 -5.14
N CYS A 36 0.93 5.85 -6.32
CA CYS A 36 2.03 4.95 -6.54
C CYS A 36 3.05 5.60 -7.49
N VAL A 37 4.30 5.73 -7.05
CA VAL A 37 5.37 6.38 -7.82
C VAL A 37 6.57 5.46 -7.99
N ALA A 38 7.08 5.35 -9.21
CA ALA A 38 8.28 4.63 -9.54
C ALA A 38 9.51 5.53 -9.34
N PHE A 39 10.22 5.37 -8.22
CA PHE A 39 11.43 6.12 -7.89
C PHE A 39 12.70 5.50 -8.46
N ALA A 40 12.77 4.18 -8.56
CA ALA A 40 13.81 3.51 -9.33
C ALA A 40 13.30 3.39 -10.76
N GLY A 41 14.16 3.69 -11.74
CA GLY A 41 13.80 3.42 -13.13
C GLY A 41 13.23 2.01 -13.21
N ASN A 42 12.09 1.85 -13.88
CA ASN A 42 11.40 0.56 -14.01
C ASN A 42 12.41 -0.48 -14.47
N GLY A 43 13.07 -1.15 -13.51
CA GLY A 43 13.96 -2.25 -13.83
C GLY A 43 13.13 -3.21 -14.69
N GLU A 44 13.61 -3.49 -15.90
CA GLU A 44 13.00 -4.57 -16.68
C GLU A 44 12.83 -5.76 -15.75
N PRO A 45 11.66 -6.43 -15.74
CA PRO A 45 11.48 -7.63 -14.96
C PRO A 45 12.65 -8.56 -15.27
N PRO A 46 13.20 -9.28 -14.29
CA PRO A 46 14.33 -10.16 -14.53
C PRO A 46 14.06 -11.00 -15.77
N LYS A 47 14.97 -11.01 -16.74
CA LYS A 47 14.80 -11.77 -18.00
C LYS A 47 14.50 -13.25 -17.77
N GLU A 48 14.88 -13.73 -16.58
CA GLU A 48 14.59 -15.09 -16.12
C GLU A 48 13.10 -15.34 -15.81
N LEU A 49 12.32 -14.31 -15.50
CA LEU A 49 10.88 -14.46 -15.25
C LEU A 49 10.05 -14.64 -16.53
N ASN A 50 10.66 -14.43 -17.71
CA ASN A 50 10.02 -14.59 -19.03
C ASN A 50 8.54 -14.13 -19.10
N LEU A 51 8.20 -13.13 -18.28
CA LEU A 51 6.87 -12.53 -18.24
C LEU A 51 6.73 -11.66 -19.49
N GLN A 52 6.18 -12.24 -20.55
CA GLN A 52 5.69 -11.46 -21.68
C GLN A 52 4.42 -10.72 -21.25
N ILE A 53 4.60 -9.67 -20.45
CA ILE A 53 3.47 -8.79 -20.12
C ILE A 53 3.13 -8.03 -21.42
N PRO A 54 1.89 -8.15 -21.92
CA PRO A 54 1.48 -7.41 -23.11
C PRO A 54 1.73 -5.92 -22.92
N GLU A 55 2.23 -5.25 -23.96
CA GLU A 55 2.57 -3.81 -23.93
C GLU A 55 1.37 -2.94 -23.51
N GLU A 56 0.17 -3.36 -23.88
CA GLU A 56 -1.08 -2.71 -23.46
C GLU A 56 -1.30 -2.78 -21.94
N ILE A 57 -0.96 -3.89 -21.29
CA ILE A 57 -1.05 -4.02 -19.82
C ILE A 57 -0.04 -3.08 -19.16
N ILE A 58 1.19 -3.01 -19.68
CA ILE A 58 2.21 -2.08 -19.18
C ILE A 58 1.71 -0.62 -19.29
N ARG A 59 1.12 -0.27 -20.43
CA ARG A 59 0.52 1.08 -20.61
C ARG A 59 -0.61 1.34 -19.61
N GLN A 60 -1.51 0.39 -19.41
CA GLN A 60 -2.61 0.55 -18.45
C GLN A 60 -2.12 0.69 -17.00
N MET A 61 -1.00 0.07 -16.64
CA MET A 61 -0.39 0.25 -15.33
C MET A 61 0.04 1.70 -15.06
N SER A 62 0.41 2.46 -16.11
CA SER A 62 0.81 3.87 -15.98
C SER A 62 -0.33 4.81 -15.54
N GLY A 63 -1.58 4.35 -15.54
CA GLY A 63 -2.68 5.07 -14.92
C GLY A 63 -2.56 5.14 -13.40
N GLY A 64 -2.11 4.04 -12.78
CA GLY A 64 -1.97 3.93 -11.31
C GLY A 64 -0.53 4.06 -10.80
N ILE A 65 0.47 3.69 -11.60
CA ILE A 65 1.90 3.82 -11.26
C ILE A 65 2.51 4.93 -12.11
N TRP A 66 2.98 5.97 -11.47
CA TRP A 66 3.49 7.14 -12.18
C TRP A 66 5.02 7.19 -12.18
N PRO A 67 5.62 7.48 -13.36
CA PRO A 67 7.01 7.91 -13.39
C PRO A 67 7.21 9.17 -12.56
N LEU A 68 8.37 9.31 -11.92
CA LEU A 68 8.68 10.44 -11.03
C LEU A 68 8.50 11.80 -11.74
N GLU A 69 8.84 11.86 -13.03
CA GLU A 69 8.83 13.08 -13.85
C GLU A 69 7.43 13.71 -13.97
N VAL A 70 6.37 12.90 -13.92
CA VAL A 70 4.97 13.37 -14.03
C VAL A 70 4.22 13.31 -12.71
N ALA A 71 4.81 12.74 -11.66
CA ALA A 71 4.12 12.47 -10.42
C ALA A 71 3.62 13.73 -9.71
N SER A 72 4.42 14.80 -9.68
CA SER A 72 4.03 16.08 -9.04
C SER A 72 2.84 16.75 -9.75
N GLU A 73 2.81 16.75 -11.09
CA GLU A 73 1.70 17.29 -11.85
C GLU A 73 0.41 16.52 -11.62
N ARG A 74 0.48 15.18 -11.70
CA ARG A 74 -0.69 14.31 -11.46
C ARG A 74 -1.19 14.39 -10.02
N LEU A 75 -0.30 14.49 -9.04
CA LEU A 75 -0.65 14.68 -7.64
C LEU A 75 -1.40 16.01 -7.44
N ALA A 76 -0.95 17.09 -8.08
CA ALA A 76 -1.64 18.38 -8.04
C ALA A 76 -3.04 18.28 -8.64
N ALA A 77 -3.22 17.55 -9.75
CA ALA A 77 -4.53 17.28 -10.34
C ALA A 77 -5.45 16.49 -9.38
N VAL A 78 -4.95 15.43 -8.72
CA VAL A 78 -5.71 14.68 -7.70
C VAL A 78 -6.23 15.62 -6.61
N ARG A 79 -5.37 16.50 -6.09
CA ARG A 79 -5.75 17.49 -5.07
C ARG A 79 -6.77 18.51 -5.58
N THR A 80 -6.67 18.92 -6.85
CA THR A 80 -7.64 19.84 -7.46
C THR A 80 -9.03 19.21 -7.55
N HIS A 81 -9.14 17.89 -7.72
CA HIS A 81 -10.39 17.14 -7.62
C HIS A 81 -10.90 16.97 -6.18
N GLY A 82 -10.15 17.46 -5.19
CA GLY A 82 -10.54 17.47 -3.78
C GLY A 82 -10.29 16.17 -3.03
N LEU A 83 -9.38 15.33 -3.53
CA LEU A 83 -8.87 14.16 -2.81
C LEU A 83 -7.60 14.55 -2.03
N THR A 84 -7.54 14.17 -0.74
CA THR A 84 -6.34 14.33 0.08
C THR A 84 -5.30 13.27 -0.32
N VAL A 85 -4.04 13.67 -0.44
CA VAL A 85 -2.92 12.74 -0.65
C VAL A 85 -1.93 12.92 0.49
N LEU A 86 -1.81 11.91 1.34
CA LEU A 86 -0.89 11.86 2.49
C LEU A 86 0.28 10.92 2.24
N SER A 87 0.05 9.85 1.48
CA SER A 87 1.00 8.77 1.28
C SER A 87 1.35 8.57 -0.18
N CYS A 88 2.55 8.05 -0.37
CA CYS A 88 3.10 7.66 -1.65
C CYS A 88 3.70 6.27 -1.56
N HIS A 89 3.07 5.30 -2.22
CA HIS A 89 3.60 3.96 -2.34
C HIS A 89 4.76 3.95 -3.34
N MET A 90 5.92 3.60 -2.85
CA MET A 90 7.15 3.52 -3.64
C MET A 90 7.14 2.22 -4.44
N MET A 91 6.91 2.32 -5.73
CA MET A 91 6.97 1.17 -6.62
C MET A 91 8.45 0.86 -6.89
N LEU A 92 8.98 -0.09 -6.11
CA LEU A 92 10.35 -0.55 -6.20
C LEU A 92 10.44 -1.75 -7.16
N GLY A 93 11.58 -1.92 -7.82
CA GLY A 93 11.83 -3.13 -8.60
C GLY A 93 11.91 -4.37 -7.70
N PHE A 94 11.55 -5.54 -8.23
CA PHE A 94 11.52 -6.82 -7.50
C PHE A 94 12.83 -7.20 -6.80
N GLN A 95 13.95 -6.60 -7.20
CA GLN A 95 15.28 -6.87 -6.66
C GLN A 95 15.97 -5.60 -6.16
N THR A 96 15.23 -4.70 -5.53
CA THR A 96 15.83 -3.50 -4.93
C THR A 96 16.90 -3.90 -3.92
N THR A 97 18.14 -3.46 -4.16
CA THR A 97 19.26 -3.70 -3.26
C THR A 97 19.31 -2.68 -2.12
N PRO A 98 20.04 -2.97 -1.01
CA PRO A 98 20.26 -2.00 0.05
C PRO A 98 20.83 -0.67 -0.47
N GLU A 99 21.78 -0.72 -1.40
CA GLU A 99 22.45 0.46 -1.99
C GLU A 99 21.47 1.30 -2.81
N GLN A 100 20.58 0.65 -3.57
CA GLN A 100 19.55 1.32 -4.33
C GLN A 100 18.56 2.02 -3.41
N LEU A 101 18.11 1.36 -2.34
CA LEU A 101 17.19 1.94 -1.36
C LEU A 101 17.82 3.17 -0.70
N ILE A 102 19.08 3.08 -0.27
CA ILE A 102 19.82 4.21 0.30
C ILE A 102 19.98 5.34 -0.72
N GLY A 103 20.31 5.00 -1.96
CA GLY A 103 20.53 5.96 -3.05
C GLY A 103 19.29 6.79 -3.40
N MET A 104 18.09 6.30 -3.09
CA MET A 104 16.84 7.04 -3.32
C MET A 104 16.58 8.14 -2.28
N LEU A 105 17.22 8.12 -1.12
CA LEU A 105 16.91 9.05 -0.02
C LEU A 105 16.90 10.53 -0.45
N PRO A 106 17.87 11.07 -1.20
CA PRO A 106 17.82 12.46 -1.63
C PRO A 106 16.57 12.80 -2.46
N THR A 107 16.21 11.92 -3.40
CA THR A 107 15.03 12.08 -4.26
C THR A 107 13.73 11.99 -3.45
N LEU A 108 13.66 11.09 -2.48
CA LEU A 108 12.51 10.98 -1.58
C LEU A 108 12.32 12.24 -0.74
N LEU A 109 13.41 12.81 -0.21
CA LEU A 109 13.37 14.07 0.55
C LEU A 109 12.92 15.24 -0.32
N GLU A 110 13.47 15.37 -1.53
CA GLU A 110 13.11 16.43 -2.46
C GLU A 110 11.63 16.32 -2.87
N PHE A 111 11.20 15.16 -3.38
CA PHE A 111 9.82 14.94 -3.82
C PHE A 111 8.83 15.06 -2.68
N GLY A 112 9.12 14.45 -1.52
CA GLY A 112 8.24 14.46 -0.36
C GLY A 112 8.02 15.86 0.20
N THR A 113 9.08 16.65 0.33
CA THR A 113 9.00 18.03 0.79
C THR A 113 8.25 18.91 -0.21
N ALA A 114 8.58 18.84 -1.48
CA ALA A 114 7.94 19.64 -2.54
C ALA A 114 6.44 19.32 -2.67
N ASN A 115 6.06 18.08 -2.46
CA ASN A 115 4.68 17.60 -2.63
C ASN A 115 3.93 17.37 -1.31
N GLN A 116 4.50 17.74 -0.15
CA GLN A 116 3.86 17.58 1.16
C GLN A 116 3.39 16.14 1.42
N ILE A 117 4.24 15.15 1.08
CA ILE A 117 4.02 13.74 1.40
C ILE A 117 4.41 13.51 2.85
N ALA A 118 3.47 13.00 3.65
CA ALA A 118 3.72 12.69 5.05
C ALA A 118 4.28 11.27 5.24
N TYR A 119 3.89 10.35 4.36
CA TYR A 119 4.22 8.93 4.46
C TYR A 119 4.74 8.39 3.14
N TYR A 120 5.92 7.77 3.16
CA TYR A 120 6.33 6.86 2.11
C TYR A 120 6.04 5.44 2.52
N VAL A 121 5.50 4.65 1.60
CA VAL A 121 5.18 3.25 1.80
C VAL A 121 6.04 2.41 0.88
N PHE A 122 6.62 1.33 1.39
CA PHE A 122 7.36 0.38 0.57
C PHE A 122 7.00 -1.06 0.91
N SER A 123 6.96 -1.91 -0.12
CA SER A 123 6.67 -3.33 -0.01
C SER A 123 7.94 -4.12 -0.33
N PRO A 124 8.68 -4.60 0.67
CA PRO A 124 9.91 -5.35 0.43
C PRO A 124 9.64 -6.72 -0.19
N MET A 125 8.48 -7.34 0.10
CA MET A 125 8.10 -8.69 -0.33
C MET A 125 9.21 -9.70 0.00
N LYS A 126 9.63 -9.74 1.27
CA LYS A 126 10.75 -10.55 1.76
C LYS A 126 10.37 -11.35 3.01
N ASP A 127 10.87 -12.57 3.06
CA ASP A 127 10.91 -13.36 4.29
C ASP A 127 11.91 -12.78 5.32
N LEU A 128 12.02 -13.42 6.46
CA LEU A 128 12.92 -13.00 7.54
C LEU A 128 14.38 -12.86 7.08
N ASN A 129 14.87 -13.74 6.20
CA ASN A 129 16.26 -13.69 5.76
C ASN A 129 16.49 -12.52 4.78
N GLY A 130 15.55 -12.29 3.88
CA GLY A 130 15.57 -11.15 2.97
C GLY A 130 15.49 -9.81 3.70
N ILE A 131 14.63 -9.71 4.72
CA ILE A 131 14.52 -8.50 5.53
C ILE A 131 15.81 -8.22 6.31
N LYS A 132 16.45 -9.23 6.91
CA LYS A 132 17.73 -9.04 7.61
C LYS A 132 18.77 -8.34 6.76
N ALA A 133 18.83 -8.68 5.47
CA ALA A 133 19.79 -8.05 4.54
C ALA A 133 19.45 -6.56 4.26
N LEU A 134 18.20 -6.17 4.38
CA LEU A 134 17.74 -4.79 4.12
C LEU A 134 17.79 -3.88 5.35
N ILE A 135 17.92 -4.41 6.58
CA ILE A 135 17.87 -3.62 7.83
C ILE A 135 18.75 -2.38 7.80
N PRO A 136 20.06 -2.44 7.42
CA PRO A 136 20.90 -1.24 7.41
C PRO A 136 20.36 -0.14 6.49
N ALA A 137 19.79 -0.52 5.36
CA ALA A 137 19.23 0.42 4.40
C ALA A 137 17.90 0.98 4.88
N ILE A 138 16.99 0.13 5.36
CA ILE A 138 15.69 0.54 5.90
C ILE A 138 15.91 1.53 7.05
N LYS A 139 16.81 1.20 7.99
CA LYS A 139 17.12 2.07 9.12
C LYS A 139 17.65 3.42 8.64
N LYS A 140 18.62 3.45 7.73
CA LYS A 140 19.20 4.70 7.21
C LYS A 140 18.16 5.57 6.51
N VAL A 141 17.28 4.97 5.72
CA VAL A 141 16.24 5.71 4.97
C VAL A 141 15.15 6.19 5.92
N SER A 142 14.66 5.35 6.84
CA SER A 142 13.65 5.77 7.82
C SER A 142 14.16 6.87 8.76
N ASP A 143 15.41 6.78 9.24
CA ASP A 143 16.01 7.80 10.09
C ASP A 143 16.16 9.13 9.30
N GLY A 144 16.65 9.08 8.05
CA GLY A 144 16.84 10.29 7.23
C GLY A 144 15.51 10.95 6.81
N LEU A 145 14.46 10.19 6.56
CA LEU A 145 13.13 10.75 6.30
C LEU A 145 12.51 11.34 7.56
N ALA A 146 12.68 10.69 8.71
CA ALA A 146 12.17 11.18 10.00
C ALA A 146 12.75 12.55 10.40
N GLU A 147 14.03 12.83 10.07
CA GLU A 147 14.64 14.16 10.29
C GLU A 147 13.92 15.27 9.50
N ALA A 148 13.28 14.93 8.39
CA ALA A 148 12.47 15.85 7.59
C ALA A 148 10.98 15.85 7.96
N GLY A 149 10.57 15.10 9.00
CA GLY A 149 9.18 14.96 9.39
C GLY A 149 8.35 14.04 8.48
N ILE A 150 9.01 13.19 7.67
CA ILE A 150 8.38 12.23 6.79
C ILE A 150 8.59 10.83 7.39
N THR A 151 7.54 10.01 7.44
CA THR A 151 7.64 8.66 7.98
C THR A 151 7.72 7.64 6.85
N LEU A 152 8.70 6.72 6.93
CA LEU A 152 8.71 5.52 6.10
C LEU A 152 7.83 4.45 6.73
N LEU A 153 6.95 3.84 5.95
CA LEU A 153 6.09 2.74 6.37
C LEU A 153 6.44 1.47 5.59
N LEU A 154 6.48 0.35 6.28
CA LEU A 154 6.47 -0.95 5.64
C LEU A 154 5.02 -1.34 5.35
N HIS A 155 4.73 -1.75 4.11
CA HIS A 155 3.50 -2.42 3.73
C HIS A 155 3.77 -3.93 3.66
N ASN A 156 3.04 -4.71 4.43
CA ASN A 156 3.22 -6.16 4.42
C ASN A 156 2.47 -6.85 3.29
N HIS A 157 3.12 -7.84 2.71
CA HIS A 157 2.47 -8.94 2.02
C HIS A 157 2.42 -10.17 2.94
N GLU A 158 2.10 -11.34 2.38
CA GLU A 158 2.06 -12.58 3.15
C GLU A 158 3.43 -12.97 3.71
N MET A 159 4.50 -12.70 2.94
CA MET A 159 5.86 -13.15 3.28
C MET A 159 6.36 -12.56 4.59
N GLU A 160 6.04 -11.31 4.87
CA GLU A 160 6.44 -10.63 6.09
C GLU A 160 5.70 -11.15 7.33
N CYS A 161 4.53 -11.78 7.13
CA CYS A 161 3.68 -12.31 8.21
C CYS A 161 3.91 -13.80 8.50
N ILE A 162 4.59 -14.54 7.61
CA ILE A 162 4.89 -15.97 7.81
C ILE A 162 6.11 -16.13 8.72
N PRO A 163 5.99 -16.84 9.88
CA PRO A 163 7.12 -17.00 10.78
C PRO A 163 8.16 -17.98 10.24
N VAL A 164 9.43 -17.65 10.44
CA VAL A 164 10.59 -18.52 10.25
C VAL A 164 11.22 -18.71 11.63
N ASP A 165 11.30 -19.94 12.10
CA ASP A 165 11.79 -20.27 13.46
C ASP A 165 11.07 -19.48 14.57
N GLY A 166 9.77 -19.22 14.38
CA GLY A 166 8.92 -18.51 15.35
C GLY A 166 9.01 -16.99 15.32
N VAL A 167 9.77 -16.40 14.39
CA VAL A 167 9.93 -14.95 14.21
C VAL A 167 9.43 -14.55 12.83
N THR A 168 8.58 -13.52 12.74
CA THR A 168 8.16 -12.96 11.45
C THR A 168 9.14 -11.89 10.96
N ALA A 169 9.21 -11.68 9.65
CA ALA A 169 9.97 -10.57 9.08
C ALA A 169 9.41 -9.21 9.57
N LEU A 170 8.10 -9.12 9.71
CA LEU A 170 7.40 -7.95 10.24
C LEU A 170 7.85 -7.60 11.66
N ASP A 171 7.85 -8.60 12.57
CA ASP A 171 8.31 -8.40 13.95
C ASP A 171 9.75 -7.92 13.99
N TYR A 172 10.61 -8.61 13.24
CA TYR A 172 12.04 -8.34 13.24
C TYR A 172 12.36 -6.93 12.72
N VAL A 173 11.77 -6.50 11.61
CA VAL A 173 12.09 -5.19 11.04
C VAL A 173 11.58 -4.04 11.92
N LEU A 174 10.39 -4.16 12.50
CA LEU A 174 9.84 -3.13 13.38
C LEU A 174 10.62 -3.01 14.70
N GLU A 175 11.19 -4.11 15.21
CA GLU A 175 12.08 -4.09 16.36
C GLU A 175 13.42 -3.40 16.04
N GLN A 176 14.01 -3.70 14.88
CA GLN A 176 15.33 -3.16 14.50
C GLN A 176 15.29 -1.71 14.00
N CYS A 177 14.13 -1.22 13.53
CA CYS A 177 13.97 0.09 12.91
C CYS A 177 12.92 0.92 13.67
N PRO A 178 13.26 1.62 14.76
CA PRO A 178 12.29 2.34 15.60
C PRO A 178 11.57 3.49 14.88
N ASN A 179 12.18 4.11 13.86
CA ASN A 179 11.58 5.18 13.06
C ASN A 179 10.76 4.66 11.85
N LEU A 180 10.72 3.33 11.65
CA LEU A 180 9.87 2.71 10.63
C LEU A 180 8.45 2.54 11.20
N GLY A 181 7.43 3.00 10.47
CA GLY A 181 6.03 2.69 10.78
C GLY A 181 5.53 1.48 9.98
N LEU A 182 4.25 1.18 10.15
CA LEU A 182 3.55 0.09 9.48
C LEU A 182 2.30 0.62 8.78
N GLU A 183 2.20 0.38 7.49
CA GLU A 183 0.94 0.35 6.79
C GLU A 183 0.47 -1.11 6.77
N LEU A 184 -0.37 -1.48 7.73
CA LEU A 184 -0.83 -2.86 7.85
C LEU A 184 -1.85 -3.17 6.75
N ASP A 185 -1.52 -4.13 5.88
CA ASP A 185 -2.49 -4.75 4.98
C ASP A 185 -3.15 -5.96 5.67
N VAL A 186 -4.45 -5.81 5.97
CA VAL A 186 -5.22 -6.80 6.72
C VAL A 186 -5.54 -8.05 5.88
N GLY A 187 -5.63 -7.91 4.55
CA GLY A 187 -5.91 -9.00 3.63
C GLY A 187 -4.69 -9.90 3.45
N TRP A 188 -3.53 -9.33 3.22
CA TRP A 188 -2.28 -10.09 3.14
C TRP A 188 -1.94 -10.77 4.48
N ALA A 189 -2.15 -10.09 5.62
CA ALA A 189 -2.02 -10.71 6.93
C ALA A 189 -2.96 -11.92 7.07
N LYS A 190 -4.23 -11.76 6.68
CA LYS A 190 -5.22 -12.85 6.69
C LYS A 190 -4.82 -13.99 5.75
N PHE A 191 -4.35 -13.68 4.54
CA PHE A 191 -3.87 -14.66 3.57
C PHE A 191 -2.70 -15.49 4.12
N ALA A 192 -1.78 -14.86 4.84
CA ALA A 192 -0.66 -15.52 5.52
C ALA A 192 -1.10 -16.41 6.71
N GLY A 193 -2.38 -16.40 7.08
CA GLY A 193 -2.89 -17.11 8.26
C GLY A 193 -2.68 -16.35 9.58
N ALA A 194 -2.20 -15.10 9.55
CA ALA A 194 -2.12 -14.25 10.71
C ALA A 194 -3.49 -13.66 11.08
N ASP A 195 -3.67 -13.29 12.35
CA ASP A 195 -4.84 -12.55 12.80
C ASP A 195 -4.58 -11.04 12.68
N PRO A 196 -5.25 -10.33 11.73
CA PRO A 196 -5.03 -8.91 11.54
C PRO A 196 -5.41 -8.08 12.76
N VAL A 197 -6.41 -8.50 13.55
CA VAL A 197 -6.80 -7.79 14.78
C VAL A 197 -5.70 -7.92 15.84
N ALA A 198 -5.11 -9.10 15.99
CA ALA A 198 -3.99 -9.31 16.91
C ALA A 198 -2.75 -8.47 16.49
N LEU A 199 -2.47 -8.37 15.18
CA LEU A 199 -1.40 -7.50 14.67
C LEU A 199 -1.69 -6.02 14.93
N MET A 200 -2.93 -5.56 14.74
CA MET A 200 -3.34 -4.20 15.07
C MET A 200 -3.14 -3.89 16.55
N GLN A 201 -3.55 -4.79 17.44
CA GLN A 201 -3.34 -4.63 18.89
C GLN A 201 -1.86 -4.60 19.28
N LYS A 202 -1.04 -5.45 18.63
CA LYS A 202 0.40 -5.53 18.89
C LYS A 202 1.14 -4.26 18.46
N TYR A 203 0.77 -3.67 17.32
CA TYR A 203 1.47 -2.54 16.70
C TYR A 203 0.64 -1.25 16.67
N HIS A 204 -0.35 -1.12 17.57
CA HIS A 204 -1.34 -0.04 17.57
C HIS A 204 -0.73 1.37 17.47
N ASP A 205 0.44 1.62 18.04
CA ASP A 205 1.17 2.89 18.04
C ASP A 205 2.06 3.10 16.79
N ARG A 206 2.17 2.08 15.94
CA ARG A 206 3.04 2.08 14.75
C ARG A 206 2.26 2.07 13.44
N ILE A 207 0.90 2.06 13.48
CA ILE A 207 0.02 1.95 12.31
C ILE A 207 -0.68 3.30 12.05
N PRO A 208 -0.06 4.25 11.34
CA PRO A 208 -0.74 5.46 10.91
C PRO A 208 -1.67 5.23 9.71
N LEU A 209 -1.39 4.23 8.88
CA LEU A 209 -2.18 3.85 7.72
C LEU A 209 -2.59 2.38 7.80
N LEU A 210 -3.82 2.08 7.34
CA LEU A 210 -4.37 0.73 7.29
C LEU A 210 -4.89 0.44 5.88
N HIS A 211 -4.34 -0.60 5.24
CA HIS A 211 -4.84 -1.10 3.97
C HIS A 211 -5.92 -2.15 4.18
N PHE A 212 -7.11 -1.85 3.67
CA PHE A 212 -8.21 -2.80 3.57
C PHE A 212 -8.10 -3.55 2.25
N LYS A 213 -7.72 -4.80 2.34
CA LYS A 213 -7.77 -5.79 1.27
C LYS A 213 -8.58 -6.98 1.79
N ASP A 214 -9.51 -7.53 1.01
CA ASP A 214 -10.32 -8.65 1.45
C ASP A 214 -10.06 -9.88 0.60
N VAL A 215 -10.02 -11.03 1.24
CA VAL A 215 -9.67 -12.30 0.62
C VAL A 215 -10.83 -13.27 0.74
N ARG A 216 -11.12 -13.99 -0.35
CA ARG A 216 -12.12 -15.05 -0.34
C ARG A 216 -11.75 -16.15 0.66
N ALA A 217 -12.76 -16.87 1.15
CA ALA A 217 -12.57 -17.97 2.12
C ALA A 217 -11.78 -19.16 1.54
N ASP A 218 -11.73 -19.30 0.22
CA ASP A 218 -10.97 -20.34 -0.51
C ASP A 218 -9.54 -19.87 -0.89
N ALA A 219 -9.08 -18.75 -0.38
CA ALA A 219 -7.77 -18.20 -0.68
C ALA A 219 -6.65 -19.17 -0.27
N CYS A 220 -5.73 -19.41 -1.19
CA CYS A 220 -4.58 -20.29 -1.01
C CYS A 220 -3.46 -19.93 -2.01
N ALA A 221 -2.29 -20.53 -1.87
CA ALA A 221 -1.16 -20.27 -2.76
C ALA A 221 -1.47 -20.50 -4.26
N ALA A 222 -2.39 -21.42 -4.58
CA ALA A 222 -2.74 -21.72 -5.98
C ALA A 222 -3.59 -20.62 -6.65
N ASN A 223 -4.29 -19.79 -5.86
CA ASN A 223 -5.12 -18.71 -6.38
C ASN A 223 -4.72 -17.33 -5.82
N ARG A 224 -3.47 -17.19 -5.34
CA ARG A 224 -2.93 -16.01 -4.68
C ARG A 224 -3.25 -14.69 -5.39
N ASP A 225 -3.07 -14.64 -6.69
CA ASP A 225 -3.23 -13.41 -7.48
C ASP A 225 -4.69 -13.13 -7.89
N THR A 226 -5.61 -14.03 -7.57
CA THR A 226 -7.03 -13.95 -7.94
C THR A 226 -7.99 -14.17 -6.77
N CYS A 227 -7.49 -14.27 -5.55
CA CYS A 227 -8.31 -14.56 -4.36
C CYS A 227 -8.90 -13.31 -3.70
N PHE A 228 -8.54 -12.12 -4.14
CA PHE A 228 -9.05 -10.88 -3.58
C PHE A 228 -10.45 -10.56 -4.10
N THR A 229 -11.22 -9.85 -3.28
CA THR A 229 -12.61 -9.48 -3.56
C THR A 229 -12.92 -8.11 -2.95
N ALA A 230 -14.11 -7.56 -3.24
CA ALA A 230 -14.53 -6.30 -2.63
C ALA A 230 -14.59 -6.40 -1.09
N ILE A 231 -14.24 -5.33 -0.40
CA ILE A 231 -14.20 -5.30 1.06
C ILE A 231 -15.57 -5.64 1.64
N GLY A 232 -15.59 -6.60 2.56
CA GLY A 232 -16.80 -7.09 3.21
C GLY A 232 -17.47 -8.26 2.49
N GLU A 233 -16.98 -8.69 1.33
CA GLU A 233 -17.45 -9.87 0.59
C GLU A 233 -16.52 -11.09 0.78
N GLY A 234 -15.42 -10.91 1.50
CA GLY A 234 -14.42 -11.94 1.77
C GLY A 234 -14.49 -12.51 3.19
N SER A 235 -13.33 -12.76 3.76
CA SER A 235 -13.18 -13.47 5.03
C SER A 235 -12.44 -12.68 6.11
N ILE A 236 -12.07 -11.42 5.87
CA ILE A 236 -11.49 -10.59 6.92
C ILE A 236 -12.52 -10.29 8.01
N PRO A 237 -12.14 -10.21 9.28
CA PRO A 237 -13.05 -9.87 10.39
C PRO A 237 -13.32 -8.35 10.44
N LEU A 238 -13.99 -7.80 9.41
CA LEU A 238 -14.11 -6.37 9.16
C LEU A 238 -14.59 -5.59 10.39
N ARG A 239 -15.61 -6.08 11.13
CA ARG A 239 -16.08 -5.42 12.37
C ARG A 239 -15.02 -5.41 13.47
N GLY A 240 -14.27 -6.51 13.62
CA GLY A 240 -13.16 -6.60 14.58
C GLY A 240 -12.03 -5.63 14.23
N ILE A 241 -11.70 -5.51 12.93
CA ILE A 241 -10.70 -4.57 12.43
C ILE A 241 -11.15 -3.13 12.71
N MET A 242 -12.42 -2.78 12.42
CA MET A 242 -12.94 -1.44 12.68
C MET A 242 -13.03 -1.11 14.18
N ALA A 243 -13.24 -2.11 15.03
CA ALA A 243 -13.17 -1.93 16.49
C ALA A 243 -11.73 -1.64 16.94
N ALA A 244 -10.76 -2.45 16.48
CA ALA A 244 -9.34 -2.30 16.82
C ALA A 244 -8.74 -0.99 16.26
N ALA A 245 -9.24 -0.51 15.12
CA ALA A 245 -8.79 0.73 14.51
C ALA A 245 -8.96 1.97 15.41
N LYS A 246 -9.88 1.93 16.37
CA LYS A 246 -10.10 3.01 17.34
C LYS A 246 -8.95 3.19 18.32
N ASP A 247 -8.20 2.13 18.57
CA ASP A 247 -7.08 2.09 19.51
C ASP A 247 -5.73 2.24 18.80
N CYS A 248 -5.71 2.25 17.46
CA CYS A 248 -4.51 2.45 16.66
C CYS A 248 -4.22 3.94 16.40
N ALA A 249 -2.95 4.25 16.12
CA ALA A 249 -2.49 5.60 15.77
C ALA A 249 -2.89 6.04 14.34
N ILE A 250 -3.99 5.52 13.80
CA ILE A 250 -4.43 5.80 12.45
C ILE A 250 -4.79 7.28 12.31
N VAL A 251 -4.14 7.95 11.36
CA VAL A 251 -4.35 9.37 11.10
C VAL A 251 -5.67 9.62 10.34
N GLU A 252 -6.13 10.86 10.34
CA GLU A 252 -7.23 11.24 9.46
C GLU A 252 -6.87 10.91 8.00
N HIS A 253 -7.79 10.31 7.25
CA HIS A 253 -7.58 9.76 5.90
C HIS A 253 -6.63 8.54 5.82
N GLY A 254 -6.28 7.92 6.94
CA GLY A 254 -5.38 6.75 6.99
C GLY A 254 -6.05 5.40 6.75
N LEU A 255 -7.36 5.35 6.52
CA LEU A 255 -8.07 4.14 6.12
C LEU A 255 -8.12 4.06 4.58
N ILE A 256 -7.44 3.11 3.99
CA ILE A 256 -7.21 3.05 2.54
C ILE A 256 -7.68 1.69 2.00
N ILE A 257 -8.52 1.70 0.97
CA ILE A 257 -8.89 0.47 0.24
C ILE A 257 -7.79 0.16 -0.76
N ASP A 258 -7.24 -1.05 -0.67
CA ASP A 258 -6.29 -1.61 -1.62
C ASP A 258 -6.88 -2.86 -2.26
N GLN A 259 -7.43 -2.73 -3.46
CA GLN A 259 -7.98 -3.81 -4.25
C GLN A 259 -7.33 -3.77 -5.64
N ASP A 260 -6.49 -4.77 -5.93
CA ASP A 260 -5.61 -4.77 -7.11
C ASP A 260 -6.37 -4.90 -8.44
N ASP A 261 -7.46 -5.64 -8.46
CA ASP A 261 -8.29 -5.90 -9.65
C ASP A 261 -9.72 -6.25 -9.25
N SER A 262 -10.61 -6.27 -10.22
CA SER A 262 -12.01 -6.69 -10.07
C SER A 262 -12.42 -7.52 -11.29
N PRO A 263 -13.19 -8.60 -11.09
CA PRO A 263 -13.76 -9.35 -12.20
C PRO A 263 -14.90 -8.61 -12.93
N THR A 264 -15.37 -7.50 -12.35
CA THR A 264 -16.49 -6.70 -12.87
C THR A 264 -16.05 -5.24 -13.10
N ASP A 265 -16.44 -4.32 -12.25
CA ASP A 265 -16.03 -2.91 -12.29
C ASP A 265 -15.34 -2.54 -10.96
N ILE A 266 -14.06 -2.22 -11.04
CA ILE A 266 -13.24 -1.87 -9.87
C ILE A 266 -13.82 -0.65 -9.13
N LEU A 267 -14.39 0.32 -9.81
CA LEU A 267 -14.94 1.53 -9.18
C LEU A 267 -16.23 1.22 -8.40
N GLU A 268 -17.03 0.26 -8.88
CA GLU A 268 -18.20 -0.22 -8.14
C GLU A 268 -17.78 -1.02 -6.90
N ASP A 269 -16.75 -1.86 -7.02
CA ASP A 269 -16.20 -2.61 -5.89
C ASP A 269 -15.65 -1.68 -4.80
N LEU A 270 -14.91 -0.66 -5.20
CA LEU A 270 -14.38 0.35 -4.28
C LEU A 270 -15.51 1.11 -3.57
N ALA A 271 -16.57 1.46 -4.28
CA ALA A 271 -17.76 2.11 -3.70
C ALA A 271 -18.42 1.22 -2.65
N ARG A 272 -18.69 -0.06 -2.98
CA ARG A 272 -19.26 -1.05 -2.04
C ARG A 272 -18.36 -1.27 -0.84
N GLY A 273 -17.04 -1.40 -1.08
CA GLY A 273 -16.06 -1.55 -0.01
C GLY A 273 -16.10 -0.39 0.98
N ALA A 274 -16.18 0.85 0.49
CA ALA A 274 -16.31 2.03 1.33
C ALA A 274 -17.62 2.04 2.15
N GLU A 275 -18.74 1.59 1.57
CA GLU A 275 -20.00 1.45 2.27
C GLU A 275 -19.92 0.38 3.36
N ASN A 276 -19.33 -0.79 3.06
CA ASN A 276 -19.16 -1.89 4.01
C ASN A 276 -18.26 -1.50 5.19
N ILE A 277 -17.17 -0.76 4.96
CA ILE A 277 -16.32 -0.24 6.02
C ILE A 277 -17.12 0.72 6.93
N ARG A 278 -17.90 1.64 6.34
CA ARG A 278 -18.75 2.57 7.13
C ARG A 278 -19.80 1.84 7.96
N ALA A 279 -20.42 0.81 7.40
CA ALA A 279 -21.41 -0.01 8.10
C ALA A 279 -20.77 -0.82 9.24
N ALA A 280 -19.56 -1.33 9.06
CA ALA A 280 -18.85 -2.09 10.08
C ALA A 280 -18.36 -1.22 11.26
N ALA A 281 -18.24 0.09 11.07
CA ALA A 281 -17.82 1.05 12.09
C ALA A 281 -18.93 1.49 13.04
N GLN A 282 -20.19 1.21 12.71
CA GLN A 282 -21.39 1.49 13.54
C GLN A 282 -21.57 0.45 14.63
#